data_38e43eded39b7114f13edeea4224eef4
#
_entry.id   38e43eded39b7114f13edeea4224eef4
#
_cell.length_a   1.000
_cell.length_b   1.000
_cell.length_c   1.000
_cell.angle_alpha   90.00
_cell.angle_beta   90.00
_cell.angle_gamma   90.00
#
_symmetry.space_group_name_H-M   'P 1'
#
loop_
_entity.id
_entity.type
_entity.pdbx_description
1 polymer ?
#
loop_
_entity_poly.entity_id
_entity_poly.type
_entity_poly.pdbx_seq_one_letter_code
_entity_poly.pdbx_strand_id
1 'polypeptide(L)'
;MVIIIKAMISCTEFIPLYSEFFKYLEKIGGHDAVMEYWIHISDTSIGDKTNPNSLISFIERDGGFEGAINYWNHTLTEEACDILKVQDYNNRCSYNHMRHCPSRGMLNSLKHVEPYYDYCGHCKVLYSRVLEKYGITYEMDHSKIDNAECEFLFYEDGNRPDFDYKKIDDTKVVVDMKAEDNKYLHRDFHLLGDAALKYCGDKFGADEARGFLTDYTKNYYSIQIDDINKRGIIALKEWIEKIYEIEESSEVLHTELKDDKLTVTIDKSTVIEYMHSLNQEPSEYYIEETRTLY
;
A
#
# COMPACT_ATOMS: atom_id res chain seq x y z
N MET A 1 -12.70 12.55 -30.56
CA MET A 1 -13.41 12.08 -29.36
C MET A 1 -12.34 11.64 -28.39
N VAL A 2 -12.07 12.42 -27.37
CA VAL A 2 -11.12 12.02 -26.33
C VAL A 2 -11.84 10.99 -25.47
N ILE A 3 -11.47 9.71 -25.62
CA ILE A 3 -11.92 8.68 -24.70
C ILE A 3 -11.07 8.88 -23.45
N ILE A 4 -11.67 9.38 -22.39
CA ILE A 4 -11.04 9.41 -21.08
C ILE A 4 -11.01 7.95 -20.61
N ILE A 5 -9.88 7.28 -20.84
CA ILE A 5 -9.62 5.98 -20.27
C ILE A 5 -9.39 6.24 -18.77
N LYS A 6 -10.29 5.79 -17.92
CA LYS A 6 -10.03 5.69 -16.49
C LYS A 6 -9.21 4.40 -16.25
N ALA A 7 -7.99 4.42 -16.76
CA ALA A 7 -7.05 3.37 -16.45
C ALA A 7 -6.64 3.50 -14.98
N MET A 8 -6.34 2.40 -14.35
CA MET A 8 -5.86 2.32 -12.98
C MET A 8 -4.50 1.64 -12.95
N ILE A 9 -3.71 1.93 -11.94
CA ILE A 9 -2.63 1.05 -11.52
C ILE A 9 -3.23 -0.08 -10.70
N SER A 10 -2.56 -1.24 -10.65
CA SER A 10 -3.00 -2.32 -9.77
C SER A 10 -2.62 -2.03 -8.31
N CYS A 11 -3.31 -2.65 -7.36
CA CYS A 11 -2.96 -2.53 -5.94
C CYS A 11 -1.51 -2.97 -5.64
N THR A 12 -0.95 -3.87 -6.45
CA THR A 12 0.46 -4.27 -6.35
C THR A 12 1.41 -3.16 -6.82
N GLU A 13 1.03 -2.35 -7.80
CA GLU A 13 1.84 -1.25 -8.34
C GLU A 13 1.87 -0.02 -7.40
N PHE A 14 0.99 0.03 -6.42
CA PHE A 14 1.05 1.03 -5.35
C PHE A 14 2.38 1.00 -4.60
N ILE A 15 2.96 -0.17 -4.37
CA ILE A 15 4.22 -0.31 -3.62
C ILE A 15 5.39 0.43 -4.28
N PRO A 16 5.70 0.22 -5.58
CA PRO A 16 6.70 1.02 -6.26
C PRO A 16 6.29 2.50 -6.40
N LEU A 17 5.00 2.81 -6.61
CA LEU A 17 4.52 4.20 -6.62
C LEU A 17 4.84 4.89 -5.30
N TYR A 18 4.59 4.24 -4.18
CA TYR A 18 4.82 4.79 -2.85
C TYR A 18 6.30 5.01 -2.55
N SER A 19 7.16 4.07 -2.99
CA SER A 19 8.61 4.22 -2.91
C SER A 19 9.12 5.39 -3.76
N GLU A 20 8.65 5.53 -4.99
CA GLU A 20 9.01 6.64 -5.87
C GLU A 20 8.46 7.97 -5.34
N PHE A 21 7.30 7.95 -4.70
CA PHE A 21 6.73 9.15 -4.09
C PHE A 21 7.59 9.68 -2.93
N PHE A 22 8.14 8.80 -2.09
CA PHE A 22 9.07 9.22 -1.04
C PHE A 22 10.35 9.84 -1.63
N LYS A 23 10.91 9.25 -2.68
CA LYS A 23 12.05 9.85 -3.40
C LYS A 23 11.71 11.23 -3.97
N TYR A 24 10.52 11.37 -4.54
CA TYR A 24 10.07 12.63 -5.10
C TYR A 24 9.92 13.70 -4.02
N LEU A 25 9.28 13.38 -2.90
CA LEU A 25 9.16 14.29 -1.75
C LEU A 25 10.54 14.70 -1.21
N GLU A 26 11.47 13.76 -1.10
CA GLU A 26 12.84 14.08 -0.67
C GLU A 26 13.56 15.00 -1.65
N LYS A 27 13.35 14.79 -2.95
CA LYS A 27 13.91 15.65 -4.02
C LYS A 27 13.42 17.09 -3.92
N ILE A 28 12.12 17.31 -3.62
CA ILE A 28 11.52 18.65 -3.62
C ILE A 28 11.53 19.35 -2.25
N GLY A 29 11.59 18.61 -1.14
CA GLY A 29 11.48 19.18 0.21
C GLY A 29 12.39 18.53 1.26
N GLY A 30 13.30 17.64 0.85
CA GLY A 30 14.19 16.93 1.76
C GLY A 30 13.48 15.86 2.58
N HIS A 31 14.23 15.18 3.46
CA HIS A 31 13.69 14.13 4.33
C HIS A 31 12.55 14.63 5.24
N ASP A 32 12.56 15.89 5.63
CA ASP A 32 11.49 16.49 6.43
C ASP A 32 10.13 16.44 5.70
N ALA A 33 10.10 16.64 4.37
CA ALA A 33 8.87 16.53 3.59
C ALA A 33 8.33 15.09 3.56
N VAL A 34 9.21 14.09 3.55
CA VAL A 34 8.83 12.68 3.66
C VAL A 34 8.22 12.40 5.03
N MET A 35 8.88 12.83 6.10
CA MET A 35 8.39 12.67 7.47
C MET A 35 7.04 13.35 7.70
N GLU A 36 6.86 14.56 7.18
CA GLU A 36 5.57 15.26 7.25
C GLU A 36 4.46 14.50 6.52
N TYR A 37 4.77 13.91 5.37
CA TYR A 37 3.81 13.06 4.65
C TYR A 37 3.45 11.80 5.45
N TRP A 38 4.43 11.10 6.04
CA TRP A 38 4.15 9.93 6.86
C TRP A 38 3.25 10.28 8.06
N ILE A 39 3.50 11.43 8.71
CA ILE A 39 2.65 11.94 9.78
C ILE A 39 1.23 12.23 9.24
N HIS A 40 1.13 12.89 8.09
CA HIS A 40 -0.15 13.20 7.46
C HIS A 40 -0.97 11.94 7.19
N ILE A 41 -0.39 10.94 6.52
CA ILE A 41 -1.06 9.67 6.22
C ILE A 41 -1.42 8.89 7.48
N SER A 42 -0.58 8.93 8.52
CA SER A 42 -0.93 8.34 9.81
C SER A 42 -2.22 8.94 10.36
N ASP A 43 -2.36 10.26 10.29
CA ASP A 43 -3.52 10.95 10.87
C ASP A 43 -4.77 10.89 9.97
N THR A 44 -4.62 10.86 8.63
CA THR A 44 -5.74 10.99 7.66
C THR A 44 -6.17 9.69 6.99
N SER A 45 -5.39 8.61 7.12
CA SER A 45 -5.75 7.31 6.53
C SER A 45 -5.75 6.21 7.59
N ILE A 46 -4.62 5.97 8.26
CA ILE A 46 -4.54 4.95 9.33
C ILE A 46 -5.38 5.35 10.54
N GLY A 47 -5.44 6.66 10.82
CA GLY A 47 -6.22 7.29 11.88
C GLY A 47 -7.59 7.84 11.44
N ASP A 48 -8.08 7.48 10.25
CA ASP A 48 -9.38 7.91 9.75
C ASP A 48 -10.51 7.04 10.31
N LYS A 49 -11.32 7.62 11.19
CA LYS A 49 -12.49 6.94 11.78
C LYS A 49 -13.64 6.70 10.80
N THR A 50 -13.62 7.34 9.65
CA THR A 50 -14.67 7.17 8.62
C THR A 50 -14.39 5.99 7.71
N ASN A 51 -13.12 5.56 7.60
CA ASN A 51 -12.74 4.36 6.89
C ASN A 51 -12.88 3.13 7.81
N PRO A 52 -13.82 2.20 7.55
CA PRO A 52 -14.02 1.01 8.39
C PRO A 52 -12.82 0.07 8.43
N ASN A 53 -11.90 0.18 7.46
CA ASN A 53 -10.71 -0.65 7.35
C ASN A 53 -9.47 0.01 8.01
N SER A 54 -9.58 1.22 8.53
CA SER A 54 -8.47 1.89 9.21
C SER A 54 -8.13 1.25 10.57
N LEU A 55 -6.89 1.36 11.01
CA LEU A 55 -6.45 0.86 12.32
C LEU A 55 -7.31 1.44 13.46
N ILE A 56 -7.60 2.75 13.41
CA ILE A 56 -8.40 3.39 14.45
C ILE A 56 -9.82 2.85 14.51
N SER A 57 -10.42 2.51 13.36
CA SER A 57 -11.78 1.95 13.30
C SER A 57 -11.84 0.54 13.89
N PHE A 58 -10.80 -0.27 13.67
CA PHE A 58 -10.67 -1.58 14.34
C PHE A 58 -10.51 -1.42 15.86
N ILE A 59 -9.65 -0.48 16.30
CA ILE A 59 -9.41 -0.21 17.73
C ILE A 59 -10.70 0.25 18.42
N GLU A 60 -11.46 1.15 17.82
CA GLU A 60 -12.70 1.67 18.42
C GLU A 60 -13.83 0.65 18.39
N ARG A 61 -13.91 -0.20 17.37
CA ARG A 61 -14.95 -1.22 17.24
C ARG A 61 -14.72 -2.42 18.17
N ASP A 62 -13.47 -2.92 18.20
CA ASP A 62 -13.16 -4.21 18.82
C ASP A 62 -12.46 -4.05 20.20
N GLY A 63 -12.14 -2.81 20.57
CA GLY A 63 -11.50 -2.45 21.84
C GLY A 63 -9.97 -2.51 21.80
N GLY A 64 -9.29 -1.38 21.97
CA GLY A 64 -7.85 -1.21 22.22
C GLY A 64 -6.93 -2.24 21.55
N PHE A 65 -6.33 -3.07 22.35
CA PHE A 65 -5.36 -4.09 21.93
C PHE A 65 -5.96 -5.15 20.99
N GLU A 66 -7.16 -5.64 21.27
CA GLU A 66 -7.85 -6.62 20.42
C GLU A 66 -8.13 -6.05 19.03
N GLY A 67 -8.53 -4.80 18.97
CA GLY A 67 -8.74 -4.10 17.70
C GLY A 67 -7.44 -4.00 16.89
N ALA A 68 -6.32 -3.72 17.54
CA ALA A 68 -5.02 -3.73 16.87
C ALA A 68 -4.67 -5.12 16.30
N ILE A 69 -4.89 -6.20 17.06
CA ILE A 69 -4.69 -7.58 16.58
C ILE A 69 -5.58 -7.85 15.35
N ASN A 70 -6.85 -7.48 15.41
CA ASN A 70 -7.81 -7.73 14.33
C ASN A 70 -7.47 -6.95 13.06
N TYR A 71 -6.98 -5.71 13.19
CA TYR A 71 -6.48 -4.93 12.07
C TYR A 71 -5.37 -5.68 11.32
N TRP A 72 -4.31 -6.11 12.01
CA TRP A 72 -3.22 -6.84 11.36
C TRP A 72 -3.63 -8.24 10.87
N ASN A 73 -4.60 -8.88 11.50
CA ASN A 73 -5.14 -10.13 10.99
C ASN A 73 -5.89 -9.92 9.66
N HIS A 74 -6.57 -8.80 9.50
CA HIS A 74 -7.27 -8.43 8.27
C HIS A 74 -6.31 -8.02 7.15
N THR A 75 -5.55 -6.95 7.36
CA THR A 75 -4.68 -6.38 6.31
C THR A 75 -3.62 -7.34 5.80
N LEU A 76 -2.96 -8.09 6.68
CA LEU A 76 -1.91 -9.02 6.27
C LEU A 76 -2.44 -10.24 5.48
N THR A 77 -3.72 -10.58 5.64
CA THR A 77 -4.38 -11.57 4.78
C THR A 77 -4.54 -11.04 3.36
N GLU A 78 -4.97 -9.77 3.21
CA GLU A 78 -5.13 -9.13 1.89
C GLU A 78 -3.79 -8.87 1.18
N GLU A 79 -2.70 -8.73 1.95
CA GLU A 79 -1.36 -8.59 1.42
C GLU A 79 -0.64 -9.93 1.17
N ALA A 80 -1.28 -11.07 1.44
CA ALA A 80 -0.69 -12.41 1.27
C ALA A 80 0.69 -12.53 1.95
N CYS A 81 0.78 -12.12 3.21
CA CYS A 81 2.04 -12.09 3.95
C CYS A 81 2.51 -13.49 4.41
N ASP A 82 3.82 -13.69 4.45
CA ASP A 82 4.45 -14.81 5.17
C ASP A 82 4.85 -14.32 6.57
N ILE A 83 4.06 -14.65 7.58
CA ILE A 83 4.21 -14.10 8.93
C ILE A 83 3.87 -15.11 10.02
N LEU A 84 4.68 -15.12 11.08
CA LEU A 84 4.37 -15.76 12.34
C LEU A 84 3.93 -14.72 13.37
N LYS A 85 2.73 -14.88 13.93
CA LYS A 85 2.20 -14.02 14.99
C LYS A 85 2.05 -14.83 16.27
N VAL A 86 2.52 -14.27 17.38
CA VAL A 86 2.35 -14.85 18.73
C VAL A 86 1.63 -13.82 19.58
N GLN A 87 0.36 -14.09 19.88
CA GLN A 87 -0.56 -13.17 20.54
C GLN A 87 -0.79 -13.63 21.97
N ASP A 88 -0.39 -12.81 22.93
CA ASP A 88 -0.54 -13.05 24.36
C ASP A 88 -1.60 -12.09 24.93
N TYR A 89 -2.84 -12.55 24.96
CA TYR A 89 -3.96 -11.76 25.46
C TYR A 89 -3.89 -11.49 26.97
N ASN A 90 -3.26 -12.38 27.73
CA ASN A 90 -3.12 -12.22 29.18
C ASN A 90 -2.11 -11.12 29.53
N ASN A 91 -1.00 -11.05 28.78
CA ASN A 91 0.03 -10.02 28.94
C ASN A 91 -0.17 -8.81 27.99
N ARG A 92 -1.27 -8.77 27.22
CA ARG A 92 -1.61 -7.68 26.33
C ARG A 92 -0.46 -7.31 25.39
N CYS A 93 0.09 -8.35 24.72
CA CYS A 93 1.25 -8.23 23.86
C CYS A 93 1.08 -9.09 22.60
N SER A 94 1.51 -8.58 21.45
CA SER A 94 1.58 -9.33 20.20
C SER A 94 2.96 -9.18 19.57
N TYR A 95 3.65 -10.28 19.37
CA TYR A 95 4.88 -10.37 18.61
C TYR A 95 4.57 -10.86 17.20
N ASN A 96 5.18 -10.21 16.20
CA ASN A 96 4.93 -10.47 14.81
C ASN A 96 6.27 -10.56 14.07
N HIS A 97 6.57 -11.72 13.52
CA HIS A 97 7.74 -11.95 12.69
C HIS A 97 7.30 -12.06 11.22
N MET A 98 7.41 -10.97 10.50
CA MET A 98 7.24 -10.91 9.05
C MET A 98 8.45 -11.60 8.41
N ARG A 99 8.29 -12.87 8.03
CA ARG A 99 9.36 -13.66 7.40
C ARG A 99 9.60 -13.25 5.96
N HIS A 100 8.56 -12.78 5.30
CA HIS A 100 8.65 -12.16 3.98
C HIS A 100 7.57 -11.10 3.83
N CYS A 101 8.00 -9.85 3.87
CA CYS A 101 7.13 -8.69 3.61
C CYS A 101 6.86 -8.59 2.10
N PRO A 102 5.60 -8.66 1.64
CA PRO A 102 5.28 -8.60 0.22
C PRO A 102 5.69 -7.26 -0.40
N SER A 103 5.52 -6.16 0.32
CA SER A 103 5.91 -4.82 -0.13
C SER A 103 7.43 -4.70 -0.32
N ARG A 104 8.21 -5.04 0.70
CA ARG A 104 9.67 -4.99 0.60
C ARG A 104 10.22 -6.05 -0.34
N GLY A 105 9.62 -7.24 -0.38
CA GLY A 105 9.98 -8.31 -1.31
C GLY A 105 9.80 -7.90 -2.77
N MET A 106 8.68 -7.23 -3.08
CA MET A 106 8.46 -6.65 -4.40
C MET A 106 9.55 -5.64 -4.75
N LEU A 107 9.80 -4.66 -3.88
CA LEU A 107 10.83 -3.63 -4.13
C LEU A 107 12.21 -4.26 -4.33
N ASN A 108 12.60 -5.26 -3.55
CA ASN A 108 13.88 -5.95 -3.68
C ASN A 108 13.97 -6.76 -5.00
N SER A 109 12.83 -7.17 -5.58
CA SER A 109 12.78 -7.90 -6.85
C SER A 109 12.97 -7.00 -8.08
N LEU A 110 12.68 -5.72 -7.97
CA LEU A 110 12.84 -4.74 -9.06
C LEU A 110 14.34 -4.54 -9.34
N LYS A 111 14.74 -4.72 -10.61
CA LYS A 111 16.14 -4.60 -11.03
C LYS A 111 16.46 -3.26 -11.71
N HIS A 112 15.43 -2.50 -12.05
CA HIS A 112 15.52 -1.26 -12.81
C HIS A 112 15.18 -0.02 -11.98
N VAL A 113 14.69 -0.22 -10.75
CA VAL A 113 14.32 0.85 -9.82
C VAL A 113 14.93 0.55 -8.45
N GLU A 114 15.70 1.48 -7.92
CA GLU A 114 16.19 1.41 -6.54
C GLU A 114 15.07 1.80 -5.59
N PRO A 115 14.76 1.02 -4.55
CA PRO A 115 13.80 1.42 -3.52
C PRO A 115 14.23 2.70 -2.80
N TYR A 116 13.26 3.45 -2.24
CA TYR A 116 13.59 4.48 -1.29
C TYR A 116 14.33 3.87 -0.09
N TYR A 117 15.45 4.46 0.30
CA TYR A 117 16.39 3.85 1.27
C TYR A 117 15.74 3.58 2.64
N ASP A 118 14.85 4.46 3.08
CA ASP A 118 14.11 4.33 4.36
C ASP A 118 12.63 3.96 4.14
N TYR A 119 12.33 3.18 3.09
CA TYR A 119 10.96 2.77 2.79
C TYR A 119 10.26 2.15 4.00
N CYS A 120 10.94 1.30 4.76
CA CYS A 120 10.33 0.62 5.92
C CYS A 120 10.11 1.54 7.14
N GLY A 121 10.77 2.70 7.20
CA GLY A 121 10.59 3.68 8.27
C GLY A 121 9.16 4.20 8.37
N HIS A 122 8.43 4.25 7.22
CA HIS A 122 7.04 4.71 7.22
C HIS A 122 6.13 3.84 8.11
N CYS A 123 6.27 2.51 8.10
CA CYS A 123 5.45 1.62 8.94
C CYS A 123 5.56 1.98 10.42
N LYS A 124 6.78 2.30 10.89
CA LYS A 124 6.99 2.70 12.27
C LYS A 124 6.23 3.98 12.62
N VAL A 125 6.32 5.00 11.76
CA VAL A 125 5.66 6.30 11.99
C VAL A 125 4.14 6.15 11.92
N LEU A 126 3.63 5.47 10.90
CA LEU A 126 2.20 5.30 10.66
C LEU A 126 1.49 4.66 11.84
N TYR A 127 2.03 3.55 12.33
CA TYR A 127 1.33 2.75 13.34
C TYR A 127 1.56 3.26 14.76
N SER A 128 2.79 3.67 15.13
CA SER A 128 3.04 4.16 16.49
C SER A 128 2.18 5.37 16.85
N ARG A 129 2.00 6.33 15.93
CA ARG A 129 1.21 7.54 16.18
C ARG A 129 -0.27 7.26 16.49
N VAL A 130 -0.87 6.26 15.85
CA VAL A 130 -2.27 5.88 16.12
C VAL A 130 -2.34 5.10 17.43
N LEU A 131 -1.47 4.11 17.61
CA LEU A 131 -1.47 3.22 18.77
C LEU A 131 -1.18 3.96 20.08
N GLU A 132 -0.24 4.90 20.08
CA GLU A 132 0.10 5.73 21.26
C GLU A 132 -1.11 6.48 21.83
N LYS A 133 -2.06 6.91 20.98
CA LYS A 133 -3.31 7.55 21.42
C LYS A 133 -4.19 6.63 22.28
N TYR A 134 -3.96 5.32 22.19
CA TYR A 134 -4.69 4.29 22.92
C TYR A 134 -3.85 3.56 23.98
N GLY A 135 -2.70 4.11 24.34
CA GLY A 135 -1.81 3.52 25.34
C GLY A 135 -1.19 2.20 24.88
N ILE A 136 -0.95 2.06 23.56
CA ILE A 136 -0.30 0.89 22.97
C ILE A 136 1.03 1.33 22.40
N THR A 137 2.12 0.72 22.88
CA THR A 137 3.47 0.94 22.33
C THR A 137 3.70 0.03 21.13
N TYR A 138 4.31 0.57 20.07
CA TYR A 138 4.72 -0.16 18.87
C TYR A 138 6.23 -0.07 18.67
N GLU A 139 6.87 -1.22 18.63
CA GLU A 139 8.30 -1.36 18.36
C GLU A 139 8.49 -2.15 17.07
N MET A 140 9.43 -1.72 16.22
CA MET A 140 9.73 -2.39 14.96
C MET A 140 11.24 -2.50 14.75
N ASP A 141 11.69 -3.69 14.42
CA ASP A 141 13.04 -3.97 13.91
C ASP A 141 12.96 -4.33 12.43
N HIS A 142 13.52 -3.48 11.60
CA HIS A 142 13.62 -3.67 10.15
C HIS A 142 15.08 -3.76 9.66
N SER A 143 15.99 -4.21 10.52
CA SER A 143 17.41 -4.36 10.17
C SER A 143 17.69 -5.41 9.09
N LYS A 144 16.71 -6.28 8.77
CA LYS A 144 16.83 -7.37 7.78
C LYS A 144 16.06 -7.09 6.47
N ILE A 145 15.86 -5.84 6.12
CA ILE A 145 15.07 -5.43 4.95
C ILE A 145 15.60 -5.97 3.61
N ASP A 146 16.89 -6.26 3.52
CA ASP A 146 17.48 -6.86 2.32
C ASP A 146 16.93 -8.26 2.05
N ASN A 147 16.45 -8.96 3.09
CA ASN A 147 15.74 -10.24 3.00
C ASN A 147 14.22 -10.08 2.95
N ALA A 148 13.71 -8.84 2.88
CA ALA A 148 12.29 -8.53 3.05
C ALA A 148 11.72 -9.02 4.39
N GLU A 149 12.53 -9.06 5.44
CA GLU A 149 12.19 -9.55 6.78
C GLU A 149 12.16 -8.40 7.78
N CYS A 150 11.15 -8.39 8.65
CA CYS A 150 11.10 -7.48 9.80
C CYS A 150 10.38 -8.13 10.99
N GLU A 151 10.58 -7.57 12.17
CA GLU A 151 9.89 -7.97 13.38
C GLU A 151 9.21 -6.75 13.98
N PHE A 152 7.99 -6.89 14.47
CA PHE A 152 7.33 -5.84 15.22
C PHE A 152 6.55 -6.38 16.41
N LEU A 153 6.56 -5.60 17.46
CA LEU A 153 5.94 -5.89 18.73
C LEU A 153 5.00 -4.74 19.07
N PHE A 154 3.78 -5.04 19.49
CA PHE A 154 2.92 -4.04 20.12
C PHE A 154 2.32 -4.57 21.41
N TYR A 155 2.20 -3.69 22.40
CA TYR A 155 1.77 -4.04 23.75
C TYR A 155 1.17 -2.82 24.46
N GLU A 156 0.30 -3.06 25.44
CA GLU A 156 -0.22 -1.97 26.27
C GLU A 156 0.87 -1.34 27.12
N ASP A 157 0.82 -0.03 27.30
CA ASP A 157 1.81 0.74 28.04
C ASP A 157 2.00 0.20 29.46
N GLY A 158 3.26 0.09 29.88
CA GLY A 158 3.65 -0.50 31.14
C GLY A 158 3.68 -2.02 31.20
N ASN A 159 3.24 -2.70 30.14
CA ASN A 159 3.19 -4.15 30.02
C ASN A 159 4.20 -4.72 29.04
N ARG A 160 5.32 -4.01 28.75
CA ARG A 160 6.36 -4.61 27.93
C ARG A 160 6.79 -5.92 28.59
N PRO A 161 6.38 -7.08 28.03
CA PRO A 161 6.68 -8.32 28.67
C PRO A 161 8.16 -8.64 28.52
N ASP A 162 8.71 -9.36 29.51
CA ASP A 162 9.89 -10.19 29.26
C ASP A 162 9.41 -11.40 28.41
N PHE A 163 9.14 -11.10 27.14
CA PHE A 163 8.38 -11.96 26.24
C PHE A 163 9.34 -12.83 25.44
N ASP A 164 9.53 -14.06 25.91
CA ASP A 164 10.18 -15.08 25.09
C ASP A 164 9.15 -15.68 24.11
N TYR A 165 9.04 -15.08 22.89
CA TYR A 165 8.18 -15.56 21.82
C TYR A 165 8.48 -16.99 21.36
N LYS A 166 9.62 -17.56 21.77
CA LYS A 166 9.99 -18.97 21.52
C LYS A 166 9.35 -19.93 22.50
N LYS A 167 8.89 -19.43 23.63
CA LYS A 167 8.11 -20.21 24.60
C LYS A 167 6.63 -20.11 24.29
N ILE A 168 6.17 -20.94 23.37
CA ILE A 168 4.76 -21.08 23.03
C ILE A 168 4.14 -22.07 24.02
N ASP A 169 3.12 -21.61 24.72
CA ASP A 169 2.31 -22.39 25.66
C ASP A 169 0.81 -22.17 25.37
N ASP A 170 -0.05 -22.91 26.06
CA ASP A 170 -1.51 -22.88 25.85
C ASP A 170 -2.18 -21.53 26.20
N THR A 171 -1.43 -20.57 26.74
CA THR A 171 -1.93 -19.22 27.06
C THR A 171 -1.83 -18.25 25.87
N LYS A 172 -1.16 -18.65 24.81
CA LYS A 172 -0.89 -17.81 23.63
C LYS A 172 -1.62 -18.34 22.39
N VAL A 173 -2.06 -17.42 21.57
CA VAL A 173 -2.59 -17.73 20.23
C VAL A 173 -1.47 -17.57 19.22
N VAL A 174 -1.19 -18.65 18.49
CA VAL A 174 -0.17 -18.65 17.42
C VAL A 174 -0.87 -18.70 16.07
N VAL A 175 -0.54 -17.75 15.22
CA VAL A 175 -1.00 -17.70 13.83
C VAL A 175 0.24 -17.78 12.92
N ASP A 176 0.36 -18.86 12.19
CA ASP A 176 1.41 -19.08 11.18
C ASP A 176 0.78 -18.98 9.78
N MET A 177 0.85 -17.79 9.19
CA MET A 177 0.30 -17.51 7.88
C MET A 177 1.39 -17.64 6.82
N LYS A 178 1.06 -18.27 5.70
CA LYS A 178 1.91 -18.37 4.52
C LYS A 178 1.34 -17.49 3.41
N ALA A 179 2.23 -16.89 2.62
CA ALA A 179 1.83 -16.08 1.48
C ALA A 179 0.95 -16.86 0.49
N GLU A 180 1.22 -18.14 0.29
CA GLU A 180 0.48 -19.05 -0.61
C GLU A 180 -0.95 -19.36 -0.17
N ASP A 181 -1.29 -19.13 1.11
CA ASP A 181 -2.63 -19.38 1.67
C ASP A 181 -3.63 -18.27 1.28
N ASN A 182 -3.13 -17.14 0.80
CA ASN A 182 -3.93 -15.95 0.53
C ASN A 182 -3.60 -15.36 -0.85
N LYS A 183 -4.55 -14.59 -1.38
CA LYS A 183 -4.33 -13.83 -2.61
C LYS A 183 -3.99 -12.38 -2.25
N TYR A 184 -2.98 -11.83 -2.95
CA TYR A 184 -2.68 -10.41 -2.81
C TYR A 184 -3.73 -9.57 -3.53
N LEU A 185 -4.61 -8.93 -2.77
CA LEU A 185 -5.61 -7.99 -3.28
C LEU A 185 -5.98 -6.97 -2.18
N HIS A 186 -5.07 -6.04 -1.92
CA HIS A 186 -5.25 -5.00 -0.90
C HIS A 186 -5.74 -3.69 -1.54
N ARG A 187 -7.06 -3.59 -1.72
CA ARG A 187 -7.67 -2.46 -2.45
C ARG A 187 -7.56 -1.12 -1.74
N ASP A 188 -7.33 -1.10 -0.42
CA ASP A 188 -7.06 0.17 0.31
C ASP A 188 -5.82 0.90 -0.20
N PHE A 189 -4.91 0.22 -0.91
CA PHE A 189 -3.78 0.86 -1.56
C PHE A 189 -4.18 1.87 -2.65
N HIS A 190 -5.35 1.73 -3.24
CA HIS A 190 -5.89 2.74 -4.17
C HIS A 190 -6.23 4.05 -3.43
N LEU A 191 -6.78 3.95 -2.21
CA LEU A 191 -7.05 5.12 -1.37
C LEU A 191 -5.75 5.83 -0.98
N LEU A 192 -4.72 5.06 -0.63
CA LEU A 192 -3.41 5.60 -0.26
C LEU A 192 -2.69 6.22 -1.46
N GLY A 193 -2.85 5.65 -2.65
CA GLY A 193 -2.32 6.23 -3.91
C GLY A 193 -2.95 7.58 -4.22
N ASP A 194 -4.28 7.66 -4.17
CA ASP A 194 -5.00 8.92 -4.37
C ASP A 194 -4.67 9.96 -3.29
N ALA A 195 -4.56 9.54 -2.02
CA ALA A 195 -4.15 10.39 -0.91
C ALA A 195 -2.73 10.97 -1.09
N ALA A 196 -1.81 10.19 -1.66
CA ALA A 196 -0.46 10.65 -1.98
C ALA A 196 -0.48 11.76 -3.05
N LEU A 197 -1.24 11.55 -4.12
CA LEU A 197 -1.42 12.56 -5.18
C LEU A 197 -2.08 13.82 -4.64
N LYS A 198 -3.15 13.66 -3.85
CA LYS A 198 -3.84 14.78 -3.21
C LYS A 198 -2.91 15.58 -2.32
N TYR A 199 -2.15 14.92 -1.43
CA TYR A 199 -1.19 15.60 -0.58
C TYR A 199 -0.14 16.38 -1.39
N CYS A 200 0.39 15.76 -2.44
CA CYS A 200 1.38 16.41 -3.31
C CYS A 200 0.79 17.66 -3.96
N GLY A 201 -0.39 17.53 -4.57
CA GLY A 201 -1.06 18.63 -5.26
C GLY A 201 -1.47 19.77 -4.33
N ASP A 202 -2.04 19.45 -3.17
CA ASP A 202 -2.49 20.44 -2.18
C ASP A 202 -1.32 21.20 -1.56
N LYS A 203 -0.20 20.51 -1.28
CA LYS A 203 0.93 21.10 -0.57
C LYS A 203 1.92 21.81 -1.49
N PHE A 204 2.21 21.22 -2.64
CA PHE A 204 3.27 21.70 -3.54
C PHE A 204 2.72 22.23 -4.87
N GLY A 205 1.45 21.99 -5.17
CA GLY A 205 0.77 22.43 -6.39
C GLY A 205 0.58 21.29 -7.41
N ALA A 206 -0.42 21.47 -8.27
CA ALA A 206 -0.79 20.47 -9.28
C ALA A 206 0.35 20.13 -10.27
N ASP A 207 1.26 21.07 -10.52
CA ASP A 207 2.43 20.82 -11.38
C ASP A 207 3.39 19.81 -10.75
N GLU A 208 3.56 19.85 -9.42
CA GLU A 208 4.39 18.87 -8.70
C GLU A 208 3.73 17.49 -8.67
N ALA A 209 2.40 17.40 -8.52
CA ALA A 209 1.70 16.11 -8.61
C ALA A 209 1.88 15.48 -10.02
N ARG A 210 1.77 16.27 -11.09
CA ARG A 210 2.07 15.81 -12.45
C ARG A 210 3.55 15.48 -12.65
N GLY A 211 4.44 16.26 -12.05
CA GLY A 211 5.88 16.01 -12.05
C GLY A 211 6.22 14.66 -11.43
N PHE A 212 5.63 14.36 -10.28
CA PHE A 212 5.77 13.06 -9.62
C PHE A 212 5.30 11.91 -10.53
N LEU A 213 4.08 11.99 -11.07
CA LEU A 213 3.55 10.95 -11.96
C LEU A 213 4.44 10.74 -13.19
N THR A 214 4.98 11.84 -13.75
CA THR A 214 5.91 11.78 -14.88
C THR A 214 7.22 11.08 -14.52
N ASP A 215 7.80 11.39 -13.35
CA ASP A 215 9.03 10.73 -12.87
C ASP A 215 8.76 9.24 -12.57
N TYR A 216 7.63 8.92 -11.91
CA TYR A 216 7.20 7.56 -11.65
C TYR A 216 7.05 6.75 -12.95
N THR A 217 6.32 7.30 -13.94
CA THR A 217 6.11 6.65 -15.23
C THR A 217 7.45 6.34 -15.91
N LYS A 218 8.34 7.29 -15.98
CA LYS A 218 9.66 7.11 -16.62
C LYS A 218 10.55 6.11 -15.90
N ASN A 219 10.49 6.06 -14.58
CA ASN A 219 11.32 5.18 -13.78
C ASN A 219 10.74 3.77 -13.72
N TYR A 220 9.55 3.65 -13.17
CA TYR A 220 8.94 2.35 -12.90
C TYR A 220 8.49 1.64 -14.19
N TYR A 221 7.79 2.36 -15.08
CA TYR A 221 7.29 1.77 -16.33
C TYR A 221 8.31 1.78 -17.49
N SER A 222 9.59 2.05 -17.22
CA SER A 222 10.62 2.02 -18.26
C SER A 222 10.65 0.70 -19.05
N ILE A 223 10.45 -0.43 -18.38
CA ILE A 223 10.40 -1.75 -19.02
C ILE A 223 9.16 -1.90 -19.92
N GLN A 224 8.01 -1.43 -19.45
CA GLN A 224 6.75 -1.45 -20.23
C GLN A 224 6.84 -0.52 -21.43
N ILE A 225 7.42 0.67 -21.24
CA ILE A 225 7.66 1.62 -22.33
C ILE A 225 8.59 1.02 -23.39
N ASP A 226 9.65 0.35 -22.97
CA ASP A 226 10.57 -0.34 -23.87
C ASP A 226 9.88 -1.48 -24.64
N ASP A 227 9.00 -2.23 -23.97
CA ASP A 227 8.22 -3.29 -24.61
C ASP A 227 7.22 -2.74 -25.61
N ILE A 228 6.51 -1.64 -25.27
CA ILE A 228 5.61 -0.95 -26.21
C ILE A 228 6.39 -0.41 -27.42
N ASN A 229 7.59 0.15 -27.22
CA ASN A 229 8.44 0.60 -28.31
C ASN A 229 8.89 -0.53 -29.27
N LYS A 230 9.05 -1.75 -28.75
CA LYS A 230 9.47 -2.93 -29.53
C LYS A 230 8.32 -3.64 -30.20
N ARG A 231 7.21 -3.84 -29.49
CA ARG A 231 6.07 -4.66 -29.92
C ARG A 231 4.86 -3.84 -30.37
N GLY A 232 4.91 -2.52 -30.14
CA GLY A 232 3.82 -1.63 -30.49
C GLY A 232 2.62 -1.77 -29.57
N ILE A 233 1.48 -1.36 -30.09
CA ILE A 233 0.21 -1.21 -29.37
C ILE A 233 -0.33 -2.53 -28.76
N ILE A 234 0.12 -3.68 -29.23
CA ILE A 234 -0.23 -4.97 -28.66
C ILE A 234 0.32 -5.12 -27.23
N ALA A 235 1.54 -4.62 -26.97
CA ALA A 235 2.12 -4.64 -25.64
C ALA A 235 1.33 -3.74 -24.67
N LEU A 236 0.85 -2.61 -25.12
CA LEU A 236 -0.03 -1.74 -24.32
C LEU A 236 -1.35 -2.43 -23.96
N LYS A 237 -1.96 -3.12 -24.95
CA LYS A 237 -3.17 -3.90 -24.72
C LYS A 237 -2.97 -4.97 -23.65
N GLU A 238 -1.93 -5.78 -23.79
CA GLU A 238 -1.60 -6.86 -22.85
C GLU A 238 -1.30 -6.30 -21.44
N TRP A 239 -0.64 -5.18 -21.35
CA TRP A 239 -0.38 -4.52 -20.06
C TRP A 239 -1.67 -4.08 -19.38
N ILE A 240 -2.56 -3.38 -20.10
CA ILE A 240 -3.86 -2.96 -19.55
C ILE A 240 -4.67 -4.18 -19.09
N GLU A 241 -4.75 -5.23 -19.91
CA GLU A 241 -5.48 -6.47 -19.57
C GLU A 241 -4.91 -7.13 -18.32
N LYS A 242 -3.58 -7.09 -18.14
CA LYS A 242 -2.92 -7.65 -16.96
C LYS A 242 -3.25 -6.91 -15.67
N ILE A 243 -3.37 -5.57 -15.71
CA ILE A 243 -3.80 -4.78 -14.55
C ILE A 243 -5.20 -5.23 -14.10
N TYR A 244 -6.14 -5.34 -15.04
CA TYR A 244 -7.51 -5.74 -14.72
C TYR A 244 -7.63 -7.20 -14.27
N GLU A 245 -6.74 -8.08 -14.74
CA GLU A 245 -6.63 -9.46 -14.24
C GLU A 245 -6.18 -9.49 -12.77
N ILE A 246 -5.15 -8.70 -12.41
CA ILE A 246 -4.64 -8.58 -11.03
C ILE A 246 -5.75 -8.07 -10.10
N GLU A 247 -6.52 -7.08 -10.55
CA GLU A 247 -7.62 -6.46 -9.79
C GLU A 247 -8.91 -7.30 -9.75
N GLU A 248 -8.93 -8.50 -10.35
CA GLU A 248 -10.14 -9.33 -10.48
C GLU A 248 -11.32 -8.57 -11.08
N SER A 249 -11.05 -7.77 -12.12
CA SER A 249 -12.02 -6.88 -12.75
C SER A 249 -12.00 -6.97 -14.28
N SER A 250 -11.53 -8.09 -14.83
CA SER A 250 -11.48 -8.30 -16.29
C SER A 250 -12.84 -8.23 -16.98
N GLU A 251 -13.93 -8.49 -16.25
CA GLU A 251 -15.29 -8.46 -16.78
C GLU A 251 -15.79 -7.05 -17.15
N VAL A 252 -15.19 -5.98 -16.60
CA VAL A 252 -15.57 -4.61 -16.92
C VAL A 252 -14.69 -4.00 -18.02
N LEU A 253 -13.65 -4.71 -18.46
CA LEU A 253 -12.69 -4.27 -19.47
C LEU A 253 -13.01 -4.88 -20.82
N HIS A 254 -13.14 -4.03 -21.83
CA HIS A 254 -13.31 -4.44 -23.23
C HIS A 254 -12.20 -3.83 -24.07
N THR A 255 -11.40 -4.67 -24.72
CA THR A 255 -10.30 -4.23 -25.58
C THR A 255 -10.54 -4.71 -27.02
N GLU A 256 -10.42 -3.83 -28.00
CA GLU A 256 -10.46 -4.14 -29.41
C GLU A 256 -9.22 -3.57 -30.11
N LEU A 257 -8.44 -4.43 -30.73
CA LEU A 257 -7.30 -4.03 -31.55
C LEU A 257 -7.64 -4.27 -33.03
N LYS A 258 -7.74 -3.20 -33.81
CA LYS A 258 -8.06 -3.23 -35.22
C LYS A 258 -7.26 -2.17 -35.96
N ASP A 259 -6.58 -2.57 -37.02
CA ASP A 259 -5.84 -1.67 -37.93
C ASP A 259 -4.93 -0.67 -37.17
N ASP A 260 -4.07 -1.16 -36.29
CA ASP A 260 -3.15 -0.38 -35.46
C ASP A 260 -3.84 0.61 -34.48
N LYS A 261 -5.11 0.40 -34.25
CA LYS A 261 -5.90 1.18 -33.28
C LYS A 261 -6.38 0.28 -32.15
N LEU A 262 -5.95 0.60 -30.94
CA LEU A 262 -6.49 0.01 -29.70
C LEU A 262 -7.67 0.85 -29.22
N THR A 263 -8.83 0.20 -29.06
CA THR A 263 -9.97 0.76 -28.35
C THR A 263 -10.10 0.08 -27.02
N VAL A 264 -10.10 0.83 -25.93
CA VAL A 264 -10.31 0.35 -24.58
C VAL A 264 -11.59 0.96 -24.06
N THR A 265 -12.51 0.12 -23.63
CA THR A 265 -13.77 0.54 -22.99
C THR A 265 -13.85 -0.07 -21.61
N ILE A 266 -14.16 0.73 -20.62
CA ILE A 266 -14.32 0.32 -19.23
C ILE A 266 -15.75 0.67 -18.84
N ASP A 267 -16.53 -0.34 -18.50
CA ASP A 267 -17.96 -0.16 -18.15
C ASP A 267 -18.11 0.64 -16.86
N LYS A 268 -17.23 0.37 -15.90
CA LYS A 268 -17.16 1.07 -14.62
C LYS A 268 -15.75 0.99 -14.02
N SER A 269 -15.34 2.01 -13.29
CA SER A 269 -14.07 1.99 -12.56
C SER A 269 -14.25 1.24 -11.25
N THR A 270 -13.63 0.07 -11.12
CA THR A 270 -13.67 -0.74 -9.90
C THR A 270 -13.03 -0.01 -8.72
N VAL A 271 -11.99 0.79 -8.96
CA VAL A 271 -11.34 1.64 -7.96
C VAL A 271 -12.29 2.72 -7.43
N ILE A 272 -12.96 3.46 -8.33
CA ILE A 272 -13.91 4.50 -7.91
C ILE A 272 -15.10 3.88 -7.18
N GLU A 273 -15.62 2.73 -7.65
CA GLU A 273 -16.69 2.03 -6.93
C GLU A 273 -16.24 1.56 -5.55
N TYR A 274 -14.99 1.11 -5.43
CA TYR A 274 -14.43 0.76 -4.13
C TYR A 274 -14.36 1.99 -3.20
N MET A 275 -13.82 3.13 -3.67
CA MET A 275 -13.82 4.37 -2.91
C MET A 275 -15.23 4.78 -2.45
N HIS A 276 -16.21 4.77 -3.38
CA HIS A 276 -17.61 5.10 -3.04
C HIS A 276 -18.22 4.12 -2.04
N SER A 277 -17.86 2.84 -2.08
CA SER A 277 -18.34 1.85 -1.10
C SER A 277 -17.87 2.17 0.34
N LEU A 278 -16.78 2.91 0.46
CA LEU A 278 -16.23 3.41 1.72
C LEU A 278 -16.65 4.87 2.02
N ASN A 279 -17.61 5.43 1.25
CA ASN A 279 -18.05 6.82 1.31
C ASN A 279 -16.90 7.82 1.08
N GLN A 280 -15.93 7.46 0.23
CA GLN A 280 -14.83 8.32 -0.15
C GLN A 280 -14.96 8.73 -1.61
N GLU A 281 -14.66 10.00 -1.90
CA GLU A 281 -14.60 10.52 -3.25
C GLU A 281 -13.16 10.58 -3.74
N PRO A 282 -12.89 10.21 -5.00
CA PRO A 282 -11.56 10.38 -5.57
C PRO A 282 -11.16 11.85 -5.57
N SER A 283 -9.88 12.14 -5.35
CA SER A 283 -9.36 13.49 -5.38
C SER A 283 -9.45 14.11 -6.78
N GLU A 284 -9.34 15.44 -6.86
CA GLU A 284 -9.25 16.13 -8.14
C GLU A 284 -8.02 15.73 -8.97
N TYR A 285 -6.99 15.16 -8.32
CA TYR A 285 -5.76 14.69 -8.96
C TYR A 285 -5.85 13.27 -9.48
N TYR A 286 -6.87 12.48 -9.10
CA TYR A 286 -7.02 11.09 -9.54
C TYR A 286 -7.00 10.91 -11.06
N ILE A 287 -7.60 11.87 -11.80
CA ILE A 287 -7.62 11.81 -13.24
C ILE A 287 -6.25 12.10 -13.88
N GLU A 288 -5.37 12.79 -13.18
CA GLU A 288 -4.01 13.06 -13.66
C GLU A 288 -3.16 11.78 -13.74
N GLU A 289 -3.45 10.79 -12.88
CA GLU A 289 -2.83 9.48 -12.96
C GLU A 289 -3.05 8.86 -14.34
N THR A 290 -4.31 8.76 -14.78
CA THR A 290 -4.63 8.24 -16.12
C THR A 290 -3.99 9.05 -17.24
N ARG A 291 -4.04 10.38 -17.16
CA ARG A 291 -3.51 11.28 -18.20
C ARG A 291 -2.00 11.22 -18.35
N THR A 292 -1.29 10.84 -17.29
CA THR A 292 0.18 10.84 -17.27
C THR A 292 0.76 9.48 -17.59
N LEU A 293 0.06 8.40 -17.18
CA LEU A 293 0.52 7.01 -17.39
C LEU A 293 0.28 6.54 -18.84
N TYR A 294 -0.76 7.03 -19.51
CA TYR A 294 -1.20 6.58 -20.85
C TYR A 294 -1.22 7.73 -21.86
#